data_d8b49e014ccca0f3d37fcd9e2ca77fe0
#
_entry.id   d8b49e014ccca0f3d37fcd9e2ca77fe0
#
_cell.length_a   1.000
_cell.length_b   1.000
_cell.length_c   1.000
_cell.angle_alpha   90.00
_cell.angle_beta   90.00
_cell.angle_gamma   90.00
#
_symmetry.space_group_name_H-M   'P 1'
#
loop_
_entity.id
_entity.type
_entity.pdbx_description
1 polymer ?
#
loop_
_entity_poly.entity_id
_entity_poly.type
_entity_poly.pdbx_seq_one_letter_code
_entity_poly.pdbx_strand_id
1 'polypeptide(L)'
;MGIKQIIAIASAKGGVGKSTICTNLAFQFSKDFNVGILDADIYGPNQHILLDVSESKPEVKILDGKKSFIPIKVNNILLNSMGFVLDDDKAAMWRGPMLSGAIKQLKELTQWGDLDYLFIDMPPGTGDAYLTVASELKPNYVLLVTSQSKLAVKDTIKSKSMFERLKIPIIGVIDNMSYSVSFQSGEVVPDFSPIDLEHEIGLKILGSIPRTKELTAFNPEISSNFFETTYNEVLQIIE
;
A
#
# COMPACT_ATOMS: atom_id res chain seq x y z
N MET A 1 20.49 -0.90 13.11
CA MET A 1 19.16 -0.26 13.08
C MET A 1 18.81 -0.04 11.60
N GLY A 2 17.72 -0.61 11.14
CA GLY A 2 17.36 -0.48 9.73
C GLY A 2 16.08 -1.21 9.35
N ILE A 3 15.67 -1.01 8.10
CA ILE A 3 14.54 -1.68 7.47
C ILE A 3 15.10 -2.87 6.70
N LYS A 4 14.65 -4.11 7.03
CA LYS A 4 15.13 -5.31 6.35
C LYS A 4 14.57 -5.44 4.94
N GLN A 5 13.26 -5.28 4.78
CA GLN A 5 12.58 -5.39 3.50
C GLN A 5 11.53 -4.29 3.30
N ILE A 6 11.41 -3.82 2.08
CA ILE A 6 10.44 -2.81 1.66
C ILE A 6 9.51 -3.44 0.62
N ILE A 7 8.20 -3.41 0.87
CA ILE A 7 7.16 -3.95 0.00
C ILE A 7 6.28 -2.81 -0.49
N ALA A 8 6.26 -2.54 -1.79
CA ALA A 8 5.38 -1.54 -2.36
C ALA A 8 4.03 -2.16 -2.75
N ILE A 9 2.94 -1.56 -2.28
CA ILE A 9 1.59 -1.87 -2.72
C ILE A 9 1.23 -0.87 -3.81
N ALA A 10 0.97 -1.36 -5.00
CA ALA A 10 0.93 -0.53 -6.19
C ALA A 10 -0.28 -0.81 -7.09
N SER A 11 -0.82 0.24 -7.70
CA SER A 11 -1.86 0.13 -8.72
C SER A 11 -1.77 1.31 -9.68
N ALA A 12 -1.94 1.07 -10.98
CA ALA A 12 -1.99 2.15 -11.95
C ALA A 12 -3.34 2.88 -11.93
N LYS A 13 -4.41 2.22 -11.50
CA LYS A 13 -5.75 2.81 -11.44
C LYS A 13 -6.09 3.27 -10.03
N GLY A 14 -6.59 4.50 -9.90
CA GLY A 14 -7.16 4.99 -8.65
C GLY A 14 -8.47 4.26 -8.30
N GLY A 15 -8.76 4.09 -7.01
CA GLY A 15 -10.02 3.52 -6.53
C GLY A 15 -10.10 1.99 -6.55
N VAL A 16 -9.02 1.26 -6.85
CA VAL A 16 -9.01 -0.22 -6.74
C VAL A 16 -8.78 -0.75 -5.32
N GLY A 17 -8.65 0.14 -4.33
CA GLY A 17 -8.50 -0.24 -2.92
C GLY A 17 -7.05 -0.52 -2.47
N LYS A 18 -6.06 0.02 -3.17
CA LYS A 18 -4.63 -0.11 -2.86
C LYS A 18 -4.32 0.17 -1.38
N SER A 19 -4.77 1.32 -0.85
CA SER A 19 -4.53 1.73 0.54
C SER A 19 -5.18 0.77 1.54
N THR A 20 -6.38 0.27 1.26
CA THR A 20 -7.06 -0.74 2.07
C THR A 20 -6.25 -2.05 2.12
N ILE A 21 -5.75 -2.51 0.97
CA ILE A 21 -4.88 -3.69 0.90
C ILE A 21 -3.59 -3.45 1.69
N CYS A 22 -2.96 -2.29 1.54
CA CYS A 22 -1.74 -1.92 2.27
C CYS A 22 -1.93 -2.00 3.79
N THR A 23 -2.97 -1.32 4.32
CA THR A 23 -3.29 -1.32 5.75
C THR A 23 -3.51 -2.72 6.30
N ASN A 24 -4.35 -3.51 5.62
CA ASN A 24 -4.77 -4.82 6.11
C ASN A 24 -3.62 -5.84 6.04
N LEU A 25 -2.82 -5.85 4.98
CA LEU A 25 -1.64 -6.71 4.91
C LEU A 25 -0.59 -6.31 5.94
N ALA A 26 -0.27 -5.02 6.07
CA ALA A 26 0.65 -4.56 7.10
C ALA A 26 0.20 -4.97 8.50
N PHE A 27 -1.10 -4.95 8.78
CA PHE A 27 -1.66 -5.43 10.04
C PHE A 27 -1.45 -6.94 10.22
N GLN A 28 -1.71 -7.77 9.19
CA GLN A 28 -1.46 -9.21 9.31
C GLN A 28 0.02 -9.48 9.62
N PHE A 29 0.93 -8.83 8.91
CA PHE A 29 2.37 -8.94 9.17
C PHE A 29 2.75 -8.44 10.57
N SER A 30 2.08 -7.42 11.11
CA SER A 30 2.39 -6.85 12.44
C SER A 30 2.08 -7.77 13.62
N LYS A 31 1.42 -8.91 13.38
CA LYS A 31 1.19 -9.94 14.40
C LYS A 31 2.48 -10.71 14.74
N ASP A 32 3.36 -10.88 13.75
CA ASP A 32 4.56 -11.71 13.84
C ASP A 32 5.87 -10.91 13.68
N PHE A 33 5.81 -9.71 13.09
CA PHE A 33 6.96 -8.89 12.69
C PHE A 33 6.84 -7.44 13.14
N ASN A 34 7.98 -6.74 13.16
CA ASN A 34 8.01 -5.28 13.32
C ASN A 34 7.70 -4.62 11.97
N VAL A 35 6.59 -3.90 11.89
CA VAL A 35 6.05 -3.37 10.63
C VAL A 35 5.85 -1.86 10.68
N GLY A 36 6.18 -1.21 9.55
CA GLY A 36 5.83 0.17 9.30
C GLY A 36 5.01 0.33 8.02
N ILE A 37 4.25 1.42 7.94
CA ILE A 37 3.60 1.90 6.72
C ILE A 37 4.13 3.30 6.41
N LEU A 38 4.62 3.49 5.19
CA LEU A 38 4.91 4.78 4.61
C LEU A 38 3.85 5.07 3.53
N ASP A 39 2.95 5.98 3.83
CA ASP A 39 1.98 6.48 2.85
C ASP A 39 2.65 7.51 1.95
N ALA A 40 2.94 7.11 0.73
CA ALA A 40 3.61 7.91 -0.29
C ALA A 40 2.63 8.47 -1.33
N ASP A 41 1.31 8.31 -1.13
CA ASP A 41 0.31 8.91 -2.00
C ASP A 41 0.16 10.40 -1.71
N ILE A 42 0.73 11.23 -2.60
CA ILE A 42 0.70 12.70 -2.45
C ILE A 42 -0.63 13.32 -2.89
N TYR A 43 -1.40 12.61 -3.68
CA TYR A 43 -2.65 13.13 -4.25
C TYR A 43 -3.86 12.83 -3.37
N GLY A 44 -3.79 11.74 -2.62
CA GLY A 44 -4.86 11.30 -1.74
C GLY A 44 -4.32 10.40 -0.65
N PRO A 45 -3.51 10.93 0.29
CA PRO A 45 -3.01 10.12 1.40
C PRO A 45 -4.19 9.66 2.25
N ASN A 46 -4.28 8.35 2.49
CA ASN A 46 -5.45 7.74 3.12
C ASN A 46 -5.12 6.88 4.35
N GLN A 47 -3.85 6.54 4.59
CA GLN A 47 -3.48 5.64 5.67
C GLN A 47 -3.85 6.18 7.06
N HIS A 48 -3.69 7.49 7.28
CA HIS A 48 -4.07 8.14 8.54
C HIS A 48 -5.59 8.16 8.77
N ILE A 49 -6.38 8.19 7.69
CA ILE A 49 -7.85 8.10 7.74
C ILE A 49 -8.27 6.65 8.03
N LEU A 50 -7.71 5.68 7.29
CA LEU A 50 -8.05 4.25 7.47
C LEU A 50 -7.73 3.76 8.87
N LEU A 51 -6.63 4.23 9.47
CA LEU A 51 -6.18 3.84 10.80
C LEU A 51 -6.75 4.72 11.92
N ASP A 52 -7.66 5.66 11.60
CA ASP A 52 -8.34 6.56 12.55
C ASP A 52 -7.36 7.40 13.41
N VAL A 53 -6.32 7.93 12.76
CA VAL A 53 -5.31 8.78 13.40
C VAL A 53 -5.15 10.15 12.71
N SER A 54 -6.21 10.63 12.07
CA SER A 54 -6.20 11.90 11.30
C SER A 54 -5.89 13.13 12.17
N GLU A 55 -6.31 13.12 13.42
CA GLU A 55 -6.05 14.19 14.38
C GLU A 55 -4.63 14.15 14.98
N SER A 56 -3.90 13.06 14.74
CA SER A 56 -2.53 12.88 15.21
C SER A 56 -1.54 13.44 14.21
N LYS A 57 -0.41 13.95 14.71
CA LYS A 57 0.73 14.35 13.86
C LYS A 57 2.01 13.74 14.41
N PRO A 58 2.93 13.27 13.53
CA PRO A 58 4.25 12.83 13.97
C PRO A 58 4.96 13.93 14.75
N GLU A 59 5.48 13.60 15.90
CA GLU A 59 6.32 14.52 16.67
C GLU A 59 7.62 14.77 15.90
N VAL A 60 8.04 16.02 15.81
CA VAL A 60 9.30 16.40 15.20
C VAL A 60 10.33 16.64 16.28
N LYS A 61 11.42 15.86 16.29
CA LYS A 61 12.55 16.00 17.21
C LYS A 61 13.81 16.38 16.46
N ILE A 62 14.73 17.02 17.18
CA ILE A 62 16.10 17.20 16.70
C ILE A 62 16.95 16.15 17.42
N LEU A 63 17.42 15.16 16.66
CA LEU A 63 18.30 14.10 17.14
C LEU A 63 19.64 14.23 16.41
N ASP A 64 20.72 14.34 17.18
CA ASP A 64 22.08 14.54 16.64
C ASP A 64 22.20 15.73 15.67
N GLY A 65 21.45 16.82 15.95
CA GLY A 65 21.43 18.02 15.12
C GLY A 65 20.61 17.88 13.82
N LYS A 66 19.91 16.75 13.61
CA LYS A 66 19.05 16.50 12.44
C LYS A 66 17.59 16.44 12.85
N LYS A 67 16.73 17.00 11.99
CA LYS A 67 15.28 16.88 12.12
C LYS A 67 14.87 15.41 11.92
N SER A 68 14.08 14.87 12.84
CA SER A 68 13.58 13.49 12.78
C SER A 68 12.09 13.47 13.08
N PHE A 69 11.36 12.56 12.41
CA PHE A 69 9.94 12.32 12.65
C PHE A 69 9.79 11.10 13.54
N ILE A 70 9.02 11.22 14.61
CA ILE A 70 8.61 10.07 15.43
C ILE A 70 7.33 9.53 14.79
N PRO A 71 7.33 8.30 14.25
CA PRO A 71 6.15 7.75 13.59
C PRO A 71 5.02 7.55 14.60
N ILE A 72 3.77 7.60 14.11
CA ILE A 72 2.60 7.30 14.91
C ILE A 72 2.52 5.78 15.07
N LYS A 73 2.36 5.31 16.32
CA LYS A 73 2.15 3.88 16.59
C LYS A 73 0.66 3.59 16.73
N VAL A 74 0.13 2.73 15.87
CA VAL A 74 -1.28 2.30 15.87
C VAL A 74 -1.36 0.82 15.50
N ASN A 75 -2.12 0.03 16.26
CA ASN A 75 -2.33 -1.42 16.02
C ASN A 75 -1.01 -2.20 15.74
N ASN A 76 0.05 -1.93 16.51
CA ASN A 76 1.41 -2.47 16.33
C ASN A 76 2.13 -2.05 15.04
N ILE A 77 1.58 -1.12 14.28
CA ILE A 77 2.17 -0.58 13.06
C ILE A 77 2.76 0.80 13.36
N LEU A 78 3.95 1.08 12.82
CA LEU A 78 4.52 2.43 12.79
C LEU A 78 4.07 3.12 11.49
N LEU A 79 3.38 4.26 11.61
CA LEU A 79 2.85 5.00 10.47
C LEU A 79 3.55 6.35 10.31
N ASN A 80 3.98 6.65 9.09
CA ASN A 80 4.19 8.02 8.62
C ASN A 80 3.54 8.21 7.24
N SER A 81 3.05 9.40 6.97
CA SER A 81 2.24 9.69 5.78
C SER A 81 2.57 11.07 5.21
N MET A 82 2.50 11.16 3.89
CA MET A 82 2.48 12.46 3.19
C MET A 82 1.32 13.34 3.70
N GLY A 83 0.21 12.75 4.12
CA GLY A 83 -0.93 13.48 4.69
C GLY A 83 -0.63 14.22 5.99
N PHE A 84 0.45 13.88 6.70
CA PHE A 84 0.89 14.64 7.87
C PHE A 84 1.78 15.85 7.55
N VAL A 85 2.33 15.88 6.34
CA VAL A 85 3.33 16.87 5.89
C VAL A 85 2.73 17.86 4.91
N LEU A 86 1.74 17.44 4.15
CA LEU A 86 1.09 18.25 3.15
C LEU A 86 -0.06 19.04 3.77
N ASP A 87 -0.09 20.33 3.49
CA ASP A 87 -1.33 21.11 3.59
C ASP A 87 -2.16 20.79 2.33
N ASP A 88 -3.45 20.49 2.50
CA ASP A 88 -4.35 20.06 1.42
C ASP A 88 -4.30 20.96 0.16
N ASP A 89 -4.10 22.26 0.36
CA ASP A 89 -4.02 23.24 -0.72
C ASP A 89 -2.70 23.20 -1.53
N LYS A 90 -1.66 22.52 -1.04
CA LYS A 90 -0.32 22.56 -1.65
C LYS A 90 0.04 21.30 -2.42
N ALA A 91 -0.67 20.19 -2.24
CA ALA A 91 -0.36 18.90 -2.87
C ALA A 91 -0.25 19.00 -4.41
N ALA A 92 -1.13 19.77 -5.04
CA ALA A 92 -1.16 19.97 -6.50
C ALA A 92 0.04 20.76 -7.07
N MET A 93 0.83 21.43 -6.23
CA MET A 93 1.99 22.23 -6.66
C MET A 93 3.33 21.48 -6.58
N TRP A 94 3.34 20.28 -6.02
CA TRP A 94 4.55 19.51 -5.86
C TRP A 94 4.99 18.90 -7.20
N ARG A 95 6.16 19.31 -7.67
CA ARG A 95 6.78 18.80 -8.90
C ARG A 95 7.98 17.93 -8.56
N GLY A 96 8.41 17.10 -9.52
CA GLY A 96 9.44 16.07 -9.42
C GLY A 96 10.50 16.23 -8.31
N PRO A 97 11.38 17.26 -8.34
CA PRO A 97 12.44 17.39 -7.34
C PRO A 97 11.95 17.62 -5.90
N MET A 98 10.82 18.35 -5.73
CA MET A 98 10.23 18.58 -4.40
C MET A 98 9.63 17.29 -3.85
N LEU A 99 8.93 16.55 -4.69
CA LEU A 99 8.35 15.26 -4.35
C LEU A 99 9.44 14.26 -3.97
N SER A 100 10.46 14.11 -4.81
CA SER A 100 11.61 13.24 -4.55
C SER A 100 12.26 13.56 -3.20
N GLY A 101 12.51 14.84 -2.93
CA GLY A 101 13.05 15.29 -1.64
C GLY A 101 12.16 14.95 -0.44
N ALA A 102 10.85 15.14 -0.55
CA ALA A 102 9.91 14.87 0.54
C ALA A 102 9.79 13.36 0.82
N ILE A 103 9.60 12.55 -0.21
CA ILE A 103 9.52 11.09 -0.07
C ILE A 103 10.79 10.52 0.57
N LYS A 104 11.95 10.98 0.10
CA LYS A 104 13.24 10.60 0.67
C LYS A 104 13.34 11.00 2.15
N GLN A 105 12.96 12.24 2.48
CA GLN A 105 12.96 12.72 3.87
C GLN A 105 12.02 11.90 4.75
N LEU A 106 10.81 11.59 4.29
CA LEU A 106 9.87 10.76 5.07
C LEU A 106 10.44 9.37 5.35
N LYS A 107 11.14 8.75 4.41
CA LYS A 107 11.79 7.47 4.65
C LYS A 107 12.99 7.59 5.60
N GLU A 108 13.90 8.53 5.32
CA GLU A 108 15.21 8.61 5.99
C GLU A 108 15.16 9.31 7.35
N LEU A 109 14.28 10.29 7.53
CA LEU A 109 14.18 11.07 8.77
C LEU A 109 13.15 10.51 9.75
N THR A 110 12.37 9.50 9.37
CA THR A 110 11.47 8.83 10.30
C THR A 110 12.25 7.83 11.16
N GLN A 111 12.03 7.87 12.46
CA GLN A 111 12.64 6.98 13.44
C GLN A 111 11.92 5.62 13.43
N TRP A 112 12.11 4.86 12.37
CA TRP A 112 11.48 3.55 12.18
C TRP A 112 11.96 2.49 13.18
N GLY A 113 13.16 2.66 13.78
CA GLY A 113 13.79 1.61 14.57
C GLY A 113 14.26 0.43 13.71
N ASP A 114 14.16 -0.77 14.26
CA ASP A 114 14.44 -2.01 13.53
C ASP A 114 13.12 -2.57 13.02
N LEU A 115 12.86 -2.41 11.72
CA LEU A 115 11.71 -2.98 11.04
C LEU A 115 12.09 -4.24 10.26
N ASP A 116 11.24 -5.26 10.33
CA ASP A 116 11.30 -6.40 9.43
C ASP A 116 10.73 -6.01 8.06
N TYR A 117 9.60 -5.30 8.04
CA TYR A 117 8.93 -4.88 6.80
C TYR A 117 8.46 -3.42 6.87
N LEU A 118 8.73 -2.67 5.79
CA LEU A 118 8.12 -1.37 5.53
C LEU A 118 7.20 -1.50 4.31
N PHE A 119 5.90 -1.36 4.53
CA PHE A 119 4.92 -1.28 3.46
C PHE A 119 4.86 0.14 2.91
N ILE A 120 4.87 0.28 1.60
CA ILE A 120 4.71 1.57 0.92
C ILE A 120 3.36 1.59 0.23
N ASP A 121 2.49 2.51 0.63
CA ASP A 121 1.29 2.84 -0.12
C ASP A 121 1.66 3.79 -1.25
N MET A 122 1.72 3.27 -2.49
CA MET A 122 2.17 4.01 -3.67
C MET A 122 1.11 5.00 -4.15
N PRO A 123 1.47 6.13 -4.77
CA PRO A 123 0.48 6.97 -5.47
C PRO A 123 -0.20 6.17 -6.59
N PRO A 124 -1.41 6.54 -7.02
CA PRO A 124 -2.05 5.91 -8.17
C PRO A 124 -1.43 6.36 -9.50
N GLY A 125 -1.62 5.57 -10.53
CA GLY A 125 -1.17 5.90 -11.88
C GLY A 125 0.17 5.26 -12.25
N THR A 126 0.75 5.74 -13.34
CA THR A 126 2.06 5.33 -13.88
C THR A 126 2.89 6.55 -14.29
N GLY A 127 2.52 7.73 -13.79
CA GLY A 127 3.17 9.00 -14.10
C GLY A 127 4.41 9.28 -13.25
N ASP A 128 4.91 10.53 -13.34
CA ASP A 128 6.16 10.95 -12.73
C ASP A 128 6.21 10.74 -11.21
N ALA A 129 5.12 10.98 -10.49
CA ALA A 129 5.05 10.76 -9.05
C ALA A 129 5.27 9.29 -8.69
N TYR A 130 4.62 8.40 -9.42
CA TYR A 130 4.74 6.94 -9.25
C TYR A 130 6.17 6.46 -9.50
N LEU A 131 6.79 6.91 -10.61
CA LEU A 131 8.18 6.60 -10.94
C LEU A 131 9.16 7.16 -9.91
N THR A 132 8.91 8.39 -9.44
CA THR A 132 9.73 9.03 -8.41
C THR A 132 9.70 8.23 -7.12
N VAL A 133 8.52 7.85 -6.63
CA VAL A 133 8.37 7.05 -5.41
C VAL A 133 9.08 5.71 -5.55
N ALA A 134 8.87 4.98 -6.65
CA ALA A 134 9.52 3.69 -6.90
C ALA A 134 11.05 3.81 -6.95
N SER A 135 11.56 4.87 -7.58
CA SER A 135 13.01 5.09 -7.73
C SER A 135 13.70 5.53 -6.43
N GLU A 136 13.04 6.38 -5.63
CA GLU A 136 13.61 6.90 -4.37
C GLU A 136 13.52 5.88 -3.23
N LEU A 137 12.40 5.16 -3.13
CA LEU A 137 12.20 4.21 -2.04
C LEU A 137 12.83 2.84 -2.31
N LYS A 138 13.05 2.49 -3.59
CA LYS A 138 13.69 1.24 -4.04
C LYS A 138 13.15 0.01 -3.32
N PRO A 139 11.86 -0.32 -3.48
CA PRO A 139 11.29 -1.47 -2.80
C PRO A 139 11.98 -2.76 -3.23
N ASN A 140 12.08 -3.71 -2.29
CA ASN A 140 12.59 -5.05 -2.57
C ASN A 140 11.59 -5.84 -3.40
N TYR A 141 10.30 -5.61 -3.14
CA TYR A 141 9.18 -6.30 -3.79
C TYR A 141 8.03 -5.34 -4.09
N VAL A 142 7.26 -5.69 -5.10
CA VAL A 142 6.00 -5.03 -5.44
C VAL A 142 4.87 -6.04 -5.46
N LEU A 143 3.77 -5.70 -4.80
CA LEU A 143 2.49 -6.38 -4.89
C LEU A 143 1.52 -5.47 -5.64
N LEU A 144 0.99 -5.95 -6.77
CA LEU A 144 0.05 -5.20 -7.56
C LEU A 144 -1.38 -5.41 -7.05
N VAL A 145 -2.21 -4.37 -7.16
CA VAL A 145 -3.64 -4.44 -6.84
C VAL A 145 -4.45 -4.12 -8.08
N THR A 146 -5.40 -4.99 -8.40
CA THR A 146 -6.33 -4.84 -9.52
C THR A 146 -7.77 -5.11 -9.07
N SER A 147 -8.70 -5.01 -9.99
CA SER A 147 -10.08 -5.48 -9.85
C SER A 147 -10.52 -6.15 -11.15
N GLN A 148 -11.70 -6.82 -11.15
CA GLN A 148 -12.29 -7.51 -12.31
C GLN A 148 -12.73 -6.56 -13.45
N SER A 149 -12.26 -5.32 -13.46
CA SER A 149 -12.54 -4.34 -14.52
C SER A 149 -11.49 -4.42 -15.64
N LYS A 150 -11.92 -4.53 -16.90
CA LYS A 150 -11.02 -4.52 -18.07
C LYS A 150 -10.05 -3.32 -18.08
N LEU A 151 -10.48 -2.16 -17.59
CA LEU A 151 -9.62 -0.98 -17.51
C LEU A 151 -8.57 -1.15 -16.41
N ALA A 152 -8.95 -1.70 -15.25
CA ALA A 152 -7.99 -1.95 -14.17
C ALA A 152 -6.94 -2.97 -14.59
N VAL A 153 -7.34 -4.05 -15.26
CA VAL A 153 -6.42 -5.06 -15.82
C VAL A 153 -5.40 -4.44 -16.78
N LYS A 154 -5.87 -3.65 -17.77
CA LYS A 154 -4.97 -2.95 -18.70
C LYS A 154 -3.99 -2.02 -18.00
N ASP A 155 -4.44 -1.32 -16.98
CA ASP A 155 -3.57 -0.42 -16.21
C ASP A 155 -2.59 -1.21 -15.32
N THR A 156 -3.01 -2.37 -14.78
CA THR A 156 -2.12 -3.28 -14.04
C THR A 156 -1.00 -3.82 -14.94
N ILE A 157 -1.29 -4.15 -16.19
CA ILE A 157 -0.26 -4.57 -17.17
C ILE A 157 0.76 -3.44 -17.43
N LYS A 158 0.31 -2.17 -17.46
CA LYS A 158 1.24 -1.03 -17.57
C LYS A 158 2.14 -0.90 -16.33
N SER A 159 1.56 -1.04 -15.12
CA SER A 159 2.34 -1.06 -13.87
C SER A 159 3.37 -2.19 -13.88
N LYS A 160 2.97 -3.40 -14.27
CA LYS A 160 3.87 -4.54 -14.42
C LYS A 160 5.06 -4.19 -15.30
N SER A 161 4.81 -3.73 -16.53
CA SER A 161 5.86 -3.37 -17.48
C SER A 161 6.81 -2.29 -16.95
N MET A 162 6.29 -1.37 -16.13
CA MET A 162 7.11 -0.32 -15.52
C MET A 162 8.04 -0.90 -14.43
N PHE A 163 7.54 -1.74 -13.51
CA PHE A 163 8.39 -2.34 -12.47
C PHE A 163 9.41 -3.32 -13.06
N GLU A 164 9.06 -4.04 -14.12
CA GLU A 164 10.02 -4.85 -14.89
C GLU A 164 11.17 -4.01 -15.45
N ARG A 165 10.88 -2.83 -16.02
CA ARG A 165 11.92 -1.88 -16.49
C ARG A 165 12.78 -1.34 -15.36
N LEU A 166 12.21 -1.10 -14.19
CA LEU A 166 12.93 -0.69 -13.00
C LEU A 166 13.68 -1.86 -12.33
N LYS A 167 13.51 -3.08 -12.83
CA LYS A 167 14.09 -4.32 -12.27
C LYS A 167 13.70 -4.54 -10.81
N ILE A 168 12.48 -4.17 -10.44
CA ILE A 168 11.91 -4.41 -9.12
C ILE A 168 11.05 -5.68 -9.21
N PRO A 169 11.30 -6.71 -8.40
CA PRO A 169 10.56 -7.96 -8.43
C PRO A 169 9.08 -7.75 -8.09
N ILE A 170 8.19 -8.30 -8.93
CA ILE A 170 6.75 -8.31 -8.68
C ILE A 170 6.38 -9.68 -8.15
N ILE A 171 5.86 -9.74 -6.91
CA ILE A 171 5.57 -11.00 -6.23
C ILE A 171 4.20 -11.58 -6.62
N GLY A 172 3.29 -10.75 -7.12
CA GLY A 172 1.97 -11.19 -7.58
C GLY A 172 0.96 -10.07 -7.62
N VAL A 173 -0.31 -10.45 -7.69
CA VAL A 173 -1.45 -9.54 -7.82
C VAL A 173 -2.50 -9.87 -6.77
N ILE A 174 -3.15 -8.86 -6.19
CA ILE A 174 -4.37 -9.00 -5.41
C ILE A 174 -5.56 -8.58 -6.29
N ASP A 175 -6.52 -9.48 -6.42
CA ASP A 175 -7.83 -9.22 -7.03
C ASP A 175 -8.77 -8.64 -5.96
N ASN A 176 -8.86 -7.33 -5.90
CA ASN A 176 -9.71 -6.64 -4.93
C ASN A 176 -11.09 -6.33 -5.49
N MET A 177 -12.11 -6.35 -4.64
CA MET A 177 -13.51 -6.19 -5.02
C MET A 177 -13.94 -7.25 -6.05
N SER A 178 -13.41 -8.48 -5.91
CA SER A 178 -13.60 -9.57 -6.86
C SER A 178 -15.00 -10.16 -6.85
N TYR A 179 -15.66 -10.07 -5.69
CA TYR A 179 -17.03 -10.59 -5.48
C TYR A 179 -17.71 -9.82 -4.34
N SER A 180 -19.04 -9.93 -4.31
CA SER A 180 -19.86 -9.48 -3.19
C SER A 180 -20.49 -10.69 -2.51
N VAL A 181 -20.83 -10.55 -1.22
CA VAL A 181 -21.62 -11.54 -0.49
C VAL A 181 -23.03 -11.00 -0.37
N SER A 182 -24.01 -11.74 -0.86
CA SER A 182 -25.43 -11.37 -0.74
C SER A 182 -25.84 -11.33 0.72
N PHE A 183 -26.36 -10.20 1.16
CA PHE A 183 -26.85 -10.02 2.53
C PHE A 183 -28.05 -10.89 2.88
N GLN A 184 -28.82 -11.34 1.87
CA GLN A 184 -30.04 -12.13 2.06
C GLN A 184 -29.80 -13.63 2.05
N SER A 185 -28.92 -14.11 1.17
CA SER A 185 -28.67 -15.55 0.99
C SER A 185 -27.29 -16.03 1.49
N GLY A 186 -26.37 -15.12 1.80
CA GLY A 186 -24.99 -15.48 2.07
C GLY A 186 -24.22 -15.99 0.85
N GLU A 187 -24.83 -15.96 -0.33
CA GLU A 187 -24.21 -16.44 -1.56
C GLU A 187 -23.15 -15.46 -2.05
N VAL A 188 -22.05 -16.03 -2.56
CA VAL A 188 -20.98 -15.27 -3.24
C VAL A 188 -21.47 -14.95 -4.65
N VAL A 189 -21.54 -13.66 -4.95
CA VAL A 189 -21.94 -13.15 -6.28
C VAL A 189 -20.74 -12.41 -6.88
N PRO A 190 -20.24 -12.84 -8.05
CA PRO A 190 -19.23 -12.08 -8.76
C PRO A 190 -19.75 -10.70 -9.13
N ASP A 191 -19.00 -9.63 -8.82
CA ASP A 191 -19.40 -8.26 -9.16
C ASP A 191 -19.32 -7.98 -10.67
N PHE A 192 -18.53 -8.78 -11.40
CA PHE A 192 -18.29 -8.66 -12.85
C PHE A 192 -18.28 -10.04 -13.51
N SER A 193 -18.38 -10.07 -14.84
CA SER A 193 -18.05 -11.28 -15.57
C SER A 193 -16.61 -11.65 -15.30
N PRO A 194 -16.31 -12.85 -14.81
CA PRO A 194 -14.96 -13.24 -14.42
C PRO A 194 -13.96 -13.06 -15.56
N ILE A 195 -12.87 -12.36 -15.28
CA ILE A 195 -11.71 -12.26 -16.16
C ILE A 195 -10.67 -13.22 -15.63
N ASP A 196 -10.05 -14.01 -16.48
CA ASP A 196 -8.88 -14.80 -16.09
C ASP A 196 -7.67 -13.85 -15.93
N LEU A 197 -7.54 -13.31 -14.71
CA LEU A 197 -6.53 -12.31 -14.39
C LEU A 197 -5.10 -12.86 -14.51
N GLU A 198 -4.88 -14.13 -14.14
CA GLU A 198 -3.56 -14.74 -14.24
C GLU A 198 -3.12 -14.85 -15.70
N HIS A 199 -4.02 -15.27 -16.58
CA HIS A 199 -3.77 -15.32 -18.01
C HIS A 199 -3.55 -13.92 -18.59
N GLU A 200 -4.43 -12.96 -18.29
CA GLU A 200 -4.38 -11.60 -18.86
C GLU A 200 -3.18 -10.79 -18.39
N ILE A 201 -2.80 -10.89 -17.10
CA ILE A 201 -1.71 -10.12 -16.50
C ILE A 201 -0.39 -10.89 -16.60
N GLY A 202 -0.46 -12.23 -16.62
CA GLY A 202 0.72 -13.10 -16.59
C GLY A 202 1.45 -13.05 -15.25
N LEU A 203 0.72 -12.98 -14.14
CA LEU A 203 1.21 -13.00 -12.76
C LEU A 203 0.24 -13.79 -11.88
N LYS A 204 0.76 -14.45 -10.83
CA LYS A 204 -0.04 -15.21 -9.86
C LYS A 204 -0.97 -14.28 -9.07
N ILE A 205 -2.22 -14.70 -8.86
CA ILE A 205 -3.15 -14.06 -7.93
C ILE A 205 -2.92 -14.62 -6.53
N LEU A 206 -2.50 -13.76 -5.61
CA LEU A 206 -2.15 -14.13 -4.23
C LEU A 206 -3.33 -13.99 -3.26
N GLY A 207 -4.42 -13.39 -3.71
CA GLY A 207 -5.63 -13.27 -2.92
C GLY A 207 -6.75 -12.60 -3.68
N SER A 208 -7.98 -12.98 -3.36
CA SER A 208 -9.22 -12.39 -3.86
C SER A 208 -10.00 -11.83 -2.69
N ILE A 209 -10.15 -10.51 -2.67
CA ILE A 209 -10.77 -9.78 -1.56
C ILE A 209 -12.18 -9.32 -1.97
N PRO A 210 -13.21 -9.53 -1.13
CA PRO A 210 -14.57 -9.15 -1.47
C PRO A 210 -14.77 -7.64 -1.43
N ARG A 211 -15.81 -7.20 -2.14
CA ARG A 211 -16.41 -5.89 -1.95
C ARG A 211 -17.39 -5.95 -0.77
N THR A 212 -17.00 -5.36 0.35
CA THR A 212 -17.85 -5.32 1.56
C THR A 212 -17.76 -3.96 2.25
N LYS A 213 -18.82 -3.59 2.97
CA LYS A 213 -18.85 -2.37 3.79
C LYS A 213 -17.86 -2.45 4.96
N GLU A 214 -17.57 -3.65 5.43
CA GLU A 214 -16.69 -3.91 6.57
C GLU A 214 -15.24 -3.49 6.30
N LEU A 215 -14.83 -3.44 5.03
CA LEU A 215 -13.50 -3.01 4.61
C LEU A 215 -13.40 -1.51 4.26
N THR A 216 -14.45 -0.72 4.47
CA THR A 216 -14.42 0.75 4.25
C THR A 216 -13.67 1.50 5.35
N ALA A 217 -13.53 0.90 6.53
CA ALA A 217 -12.70 1.35 7.63
C ALA A 217 -11.88 0.17 8.14
N PHE A 218 -10.72 0.45 8.71
CA PHE A 218 -9.89 -0.61 9.24
C PHE A 218 -10.50 -1.21 10.52
N ASN A 219 -10.58 -2.54 10.57
CA ASN A 219 -10.98 -3.30 11.74
C ASN A 219 -10.13 -4.58 11.85
N PRO A 220 -9.44 -4.82 12.98
CA PRO A 220 -8.54 -5.96 13.18
C PRO A 220 -9.18 -7.34 12.95
N GLU A 221 -10.43 -7.54 13.44
CA GLU A 221 -11.13 -8.82 13.29
C GLU A 221 -11.50 -9.08 11.83
N ILE A 222 -12.04 -8.05 11.15
CA ILE A 222 -12.40 -8.10 9.75
C ILE A 222 -11.14 -8.33 8.87
N SER A 223 -10.05 -7.64 9.19
CA SER A 223 -8.77 -7.86 8.53
C SER A 223 -8.32 -9.32 8.61
N SER A 224 -8.41 -9.94 9.78
CA SER A 224 -8.03 -11.34 9.96
C SER A 224 -8.87 -12.28 9.10
N ASN A 225 -10.17 -12.06 9.02
CA ASN A 225 -11.08 -12.91 8.26
C ASN A 225 -10.80 -12.91 6.74
N PHE A 226 -10.37 -11.78 6.19
CA PHE A 226 -10.22 -11.64 4.73
C PHE A 226 -8.77 -11.68 4.24
N PHE A 227 -7.78 -11.41 5.10
CA PHE A 227 -6.39 -11.23 4.67
C PHE A 227 -5.41 -12.29 5.15
N GLU A 228 -5.80 -13.21 6.04
CA GLU A 228 -4.91 -14.24 6.57
C GLU A 228 -4.35 -15.14 5.47
N THR A 229 -5.18 -15.60 4.55
CA THR A 229 -4.73 -16.43 3.41
C THR A 229 -3.78 -15.65 2.52
N THR A 230 -4.11 -14.40 2.19
CA THR A 230 -3.25 -13.54 1.38
C THR A 230 -1.92 -13.24 2.06
N TYR A 231 -1.92 -13.04 3.37
CA TYR A 231 -0.71 -12.88 4.17
C TYR A 231 0.21 -14.10 4.03
N ASN A 232 -0.32 -15.31 4.20
CA ASN A 232 0.45 -16.54 4.09
C ASN A 232 1.06 -16.74 2.70
N GLU A 233 0.30 -16.45 1.63
CA GLU A 233 0.79 -16.53 0.24
C GLU A 233 1.91 -15.51 -0.03
N VAL A 234 1.77 -14.27 0.46
CA VAL A 234 2.80 -13.24 0.32
C VAL A 234 4.06 -13.61 1.10
N LEU A 235 3.90 -14.03 2.37
CA LEU A 235 5.01 -14.38 3.24
C LEU A 235 5.86 -15.52 2.65
N GLN A 236 5.21 -16.56 2.15
CA GLN A 236 5.88 -17.71 1.52
C GLN A 236 6.76 -17.32 0.32
N ILE A 237 6.46 -16.22 -0.36
CA ILE A 237 7.23 -15.79 -1.54
C ILE A 237 8.44 -14.94 -1.15
N ILE A 238 8.32 -14.18 -0.04
CA ILE A 238 9.36 -13.19 0.34
C ILE A 238 10.35 -13.71 1.38
N GLU A 239 10.08 -14.86 2.02
CA GLU A 239 11.01 -15.60 2.86
C GLU A 239 11.84 -16.58 2.03
#